data_802cc00e1681e33bb32508e8cd44e55e
#
_entry.id   802cc00e1681e33bb32508e8cd44e55e
#
_cell.length_a   1.000
_cell.length_b   1.000
_cell.length_c   1.000
_cell.angle_alpha   90.00
_cell.angle_beta   90.00
_cell.angle_gamma   90.00
#
_symmetry.space_group_name_H-M   'P 1'
#
loop_
_entity.id
_entity.type
_entity.pdbx_description
1 polymer ?
#
loop_
_entity_poly.entity_id
_entity_poly.type
_entity_poly.pdbx_seq_one_letter_code
_entity_poly.pdbx_strand_id
1 'polypeptide(L)'
;MNKEMTVNGKSYTIIKLLGKGKGGYSYLAESGNNRYVLKQIHHEPCDYYQFGNKLEAEIRDYRKLKEIGIKMPVMLETDVENERILKEFIEGDTIYQLVLEDKMKTDYIEQLHRMCALLYAANTNIDYFPTNFVVHNEEIYYVDFECNDYMEEWNFENWGVKYWSKTPEFLQYVK
;
A
#
# COMPACT_ATOMS: atom_id res chain seq x y z
N MET A 1 -21.95 -5.12 -16.80
CA MET A 1 -20.78 -5.42 -17.64
C MET A 1 -19.53 -4.94 -16.93
N ASN A 2 -18.53 -5.81 -16.78
CA ASN A 2 -17.29 -5.44 -16.09
C ASN A 2 -16.42 -4.62 -17.05
N LYS A 3 -15.80 -3.58 -16.50
CA LYS A 3 -14.85 -2.76 -17.24
C LYS A 3 -13.56 -3.53 -17.45
N GLU A 4 -12.93 -3.32 -18.58
CA GLU A 4 -11.61 -3.86 -18.86
C GLU A 4 -10.58 -2.75 -18.96
N MET A 5 -9.35 -3.06 -18.52
CA MET A 5 -8.20 -2.16 -18.67
C MET A 5 -7.01 -2.97 -19.15
N THR A 6 -6.17 -2.35 -19.97
CA THR A 6 -4.99 -3.03 -20.50
C THR A 6 -3.72 -2.60 -19.76
N VAL A 7 -2.79 -3.54 -19.65
CA VAL A 7 -1.43 -3.27 -19.18
C VAL A 7 -0.50 -3.89 -20.21
N ASN A 8 0.27 -3.05 -20.89
CA ASN A 8 1.19 -3.47 -21.96
C ASN A 8 0.49 -4.34 -23.00
N GLY A 9 -0.74 -3.96 -23.39
CA GLY A 9 -1.51 -4.64 -24.42
C GLY A 9 -2.31 -5.86 -23.95
N LYS A 10 -2.12 -6.32 -22.72
CA LYS A 10 -2.88 -7.42 -22.17
C LYS A 10 -4.10 -6.89 -21.40
N SER A 11 -5.27 -7.50 -21.62
CA SER A 11 -6.52 -7.06 -21.01
C SER A 11 -6.77 -7.71 -19.65
N TYR A 12 -7.28 -6.92 -18.72
CA TYR A 12 -7.66 -7.36 -17.37
C TYR A 12 -9.08 -6.90 -17.07
N THR A 13 -9.88 -7.78 -16.51
CA THR A 13 -11.24 -7.44 -16.10
C THR A 13 -11.22 -6.79 -14.73
N ILE A 14 -11.80 -5.60 -14.62
CA ILE A 14 -11.86 -4.86 -13.36
C ILE A 14 -13.04 -5.36 -12.55
N ILE A 15 -12.74 -5.88 -11.36
CA ILE A 15 -13.75 -6.45 -10.46
C ILE A 15 -14.35 -5.38 -9.57
N LYS A 16 -13.49 -4.58 -8.91
CA LYS A 16 -13.94 -3.50 -8.02
C LYS A 16 -12.81 -2.54 -7.72
N LEU A 17 -13.18 -1.35 -7.26
CA LEU A 17 -12.22 -0.38 -6.74
C LEU A 17 -11.82 -0.80 -5.32
N LEU A 18 -10.53 -0.92 -5.07
CA LEU A 18 -9.99 -1.22 -3.74
C LEU A 18 -9.70 0.04 -2.94
N GLY A 19 -9.27 1.10 -3.62
CA GLY A 19 -8.97 2.36 -2.95
C GLY A 19 -8.56 3.45 -3.91
N LYS A 20 -8.66 4.68 -3.42
CA LYS A 20 -8.21 5.87 -4.12
C LYS A 20 -7.22 6.60 -3.23
N GLY A 21 -6.01 6.79 -3.73
CA GLY A 21 -4.98 7.58 -3.06
C GLY A 21 -4.69 8.86 -3.82
N LYS A 22 -3.75 9.63 -3.31
CA LYS A 22 -3.31 10.88 -3.96
C LYS A 22 -2.59 10.62 -5.29
N GLY A 23 -2.07 9.41 -5.48
CA GLY A 23 -1.34 9.05 -6.69
C GLY A 23 -2.14 8.28 -7.73
N GLY A 24 -3.21 7.59 -7.34
CA GLY A 24 -3.93 6.76 -8.29
C GLY A 24 -5.12 6.02 -7.69
N TYR A 25 -5.78 5.27 -8.57
CA TYR A 25 -6.87 4.37 -8.22
C TYR A 25 -6.36 2.94 -8.26
N SER A 26 -6.60 2.16 -7.21
CA SER A 26 -6.22 0.75 -7.16
C SER A 26 -7.46 -0.13 -7.32
N TYR A 27 -7.40 -1.02 -8.30
CA TYR A 27 -8.51 -1.93 -8.63
C TYR A 27 -8.11 -3.38 -8.41
N LEU A 28 -9.07 -4.18 -7.95
CA LEU A 28 -8.93 -5.63 -8.05
C LEU A 28 -9.22 -6.00 -9.50
N ALA A 29 -8.27 -6.67 -10.13
CA ALA A 29 -8.34 -7.05 -11.54
C ALA A 29 -8.16 -8.56 -11.68
N GLU A 30 -8.70 -9.11 -12.75
CA GLU A 30 -8.66 -10.55 -12.99
C GLU A 30 -8.26 -10.84 -14.44
N SER A 31 -7.43 -11.87 -14.61
CA SER A 31 -7.10 -12.40 -15.91
C SER A 31 -7.01 -13.92 -15.78
N GLY A 32 -7.88 -14.64 -16.50
CA GLY A 32 -8.01 -16.06 -16.32
C GLY A 32 -8.50 -16.36 -14.91
N ASN A 33 -7.79 -17.22 -14.20
CA ASN A 33 -8.12 -17.58 -12.81
C ASN A 33 -7.28 -16.81 -11.79
N ASN A 34 -6.51 -15.82 -12.24
CA ASN A 34 -5.59 -15.10 -11.38
C ASN A 34 -6.10 -13.69 -11.07
N ARG A 35 -5.84 -13.23 -9.86
CA ARG A 35 -6.21 -11.91 -9.40
C ARG A 35 -4.98 -11.06 -9.18
N TYR A 36 -5.14 -9.77 -9.47
CA TYR A 36 -4.06 -8.78 -9.41
C TYR A 36 -4.60 -7.47 -8.86
N VAL A 37 -3.70 -6.59 -8.47
CA VAL A 37 -4.04 -5.18 -8.26
C VAL A 37 -3.54 -4.40 -9.46
N LEU A 38 -4.44 -3.68 -10.11
CA LEU A 38 -4.10 -2.78 -11.21
C LEU A 38 -4.28 -1.35 -10.71
N LYS A 39 -3.18 -0.59 -10.70
CA LYS A 39 -3.20 0.80 -10.27
C LYS A 39 -3.15 1.72 -11.48
N GLN A 40 -4.14 2.61 -11.61
CA GLN A 40 -4.18 3.68 -12.59
C GLN A 40 -3.69 4.95 -11.92
N ILE A 41 -2.58 5.48 -12.39
CA ILE A 41 -2.09 6.78 -11.92
C ILE A 41 -3.09 7.85 -12.39
N HIS A 42 -3.38 8.82 -11.54
CA HIS A 42 -4.20 9.97 -11.90
C HIS A 42 -3.41 11.26 -11.70
N HIS A 43 -3.87 12.31 -12.37
CA HIS A 43 -3.28 13.65 -12.31
C HIS A 43 -4.25 14.66 -11.70
N GLU A 44 -5.15 14.17 -10.83
CA GLU A 44 -6.12 15.02 -10.16
C GLU A 44 -5.42 15.97 -9.21
N PRO A 45 -5.87 17.23 -9.10
CA PRO A 45 -5.24 18.20 -8.21
C PRO A 45 -5.21 17.74 -6.76
N CYS A 46 -4.09 18.00 -6.10
CA CYS A 46 -3.91 17.69 -4.70
C CYS A 46 -3.01 18.76 -4.08
N ASP A 47 -3.45 19.36 -2.98
CA ASP A 47 -2.77 20.49 -2.36
C ASP A 47 -1.35 20.19 -1.90
N TYR A 48 -1.07 18.95 -1.58
CA TYR A 48 0.21 18.56 -1.00
C TYR A 48 1.04 17.62 -1.86
N TYR A 49 0.58 17.34 -3.09
CA TYR A 49 1.34 16.50 -4.01
C TYR A 49 1.20 17.09 -5.41
N GLN A 50 2.25 17.74 -5.86
CA GLN A 50 2.14 18.55 -7.07
C GLN A 50 2.90 18.04 -8.25
N PHE A 51 3.95 17.26 -8.08
CA PHE A 51 4.89 17.16 -9.16
C PHE A 51 5.48 15.84 -9.44
N GLY A 52 6.05 15.81 -10.61
CA GLY A 52 6.90 14.79 -11.09
C GLY A 52 6.15 13.64 -11.71
N ASN A 53 6.89 12.69 -12.16
CA ASN A 53 6.36 11.47 -12.72
C ASN A 53 5.99 10.53 -11.56
N LYS A 54 4.72 10.42 -11.26
CA LYS A 54 4.21 9.58 -10.17
C LYS A 54 4.55 8.11 -10.39
N LEU A 55 4.53 7.66 -11.64
CA LEU A 55 4.88 6.27 -11.96
C LEU A 55 6.34 6.00 -11.63
N GLU A 56 7.25 6.88 -12.07
CA GLU A 56 8.67 6.72 -11.75
C GLU A 56 8.93 6.79 -10.25
N ALA A 57 8.24 7.67 -9.55
CA ALA A 57 8.37 7.79 -8.10
C ALA A 57 7.96 6.50 -7.41
N GLU A 58 6.86 5.90 -7.83
CA GLU A 58 6.38 4.64 -7.25
C GLU A 58 7.33 3.48 -7.55
N ILE A 59 7.86 3.41 -8.77
CA ILE A 59 8.84 2.39 -9.14
C ILE A 59 10.12 2.54 -8.30
N ARG A 60 10.59 3.77 -8.13
CA ARG A 60 11.77 4.08 -7.33
C ARG A 60 11.58 3.66 -5.87
N ASP A 61 10.44 4.02 -5.29
CA ASP A 61 10.12 3.70 -3.90
C ASP A 61 9.99 2.20 -3.71
N TYR A 62 9.35 1.50 -4.65
CA TYR A 62 9.25 0.04 -4.61
C TYR A 62 10.65 -0.61 -4.59
N ARG A 63 11.53 -0.17 -5.48
CA ARG A 63 12.90 -0.72 -5.55
C ARG A 63 13.67 -0.49 -4.25
N LYS A 64 13.54 0.71 -3.69
CA LYS A 64 14.17 1.06 -2.43
C LYS A 64 13.67 0.18 -1.27
N LEU A 65 12.36 0.04 -1.15
CA LEU A 65 11.75 -0.77 -0.09
C LEU A 65 12.09 -2.26 -0.25
N LYS A 66 12.15 -2.73 -1.49
CA LYS A 66 12.54 -4.11 -1.77
C LYS A 66 13.98 -4.36 -1.34
N GLU A 67 14.88 -3.43 -1.64
CA GLU A 67 16.28 -3.51 -1.25
C GLU A 67 16.44 -3.48 0.27
N ILE A 68 15.62 -2.69 0.97
CA ILE A 68 15.61 -2.63 2.43
C ILE A 68 15.15 -3.97 3.03
N GLY A 69 14.31 -4.72 2.31
CA GLY A 69 13.81 -6.00 2.76
C GLY A 69 12.38 -5.98 3.28
N ILE A 70 11.59 -5.01 2.87
CA ILE A 70 10.19 -4.89 3.31
C ILE A 70 9.32 -5.87 2.53
N LYS A 71 8.48 -6.61 3.24
CA LYS A 71 7.56 -7.56 2.64
C LYS A 71 6.41 -6.83 1.95
N MET A 72 6.31 -7.01 0.64
CA MET A 72 5.35 -6.30 -0.21
C MET A 72 4.83 -7.21 -1.31
N PRO A 73 3.69 -6.89 -1.93
CA PRO A 73 3.32 -7.53 -3.18
C PRO A 73 4.38 -7.24 -4.25
N VAL A 74 4.58 -8.19 -5.15
CA VAL A 74 5.53 -8.01 -6.25
C VAL A 74 4.95 -7.05 -7.28
N MET A 75 5.75 -6.08 -7.73
CA MET A 75 5.41 -5.24 -8.88
C MET A 75 5.68 -6.07 -10.14
N LEU A 76 4.62 -6.49 -10.80
CA LEU A 76 4.72 -7.44 -11.93
C LEU A 76 5.01 -6.74 -13.25
N GLU A 77 4.29 -5.65 -13.54
CA GLU A 77 4.43 -4.92 -14.79
C GLU A 77 4.18 -3.44 -14.59
N THR A 78 4.83 -2.64 -15.41
CA THR A 78 4.59 -1.20 -15.48
C THR A 78 4.28 -0.83 -16.92
N ASP A 79 3.19 -0.12 -17.13
CA ASP A 79 2.77 0.38 -18.44
C ASP A 79 2.97 1.89 -18.44
N VAL A 80 4.10 2.31 -18.99
CA VAL A 80 4.51 3.72 -18.95
C VAL A 80 3.56 4.60 -19.77
N GLU A 81 3.13 4.11 -20.92
CA GLU A 81 2.26 4.88 -21.81
C GLU A 81 0.91 5.19 -21.19
N ASN A 82 0.31 4.20 -20.53
CA ASN A 82 -1.00 4.36 -19.89
C ASN A 82 -0.90 4.74 -18.42
N GLU A 83 0.31 4.83 -17.88
CA GLU A 83 0.59 5.12 -16.47
C GLU A 83 -0.13 4.14 -15.54
N ARG A 84 0.09 2.86 -15.76
CA ARG A 84 -0.51 1.78 -14.97
C ARG A 84 0.56 0.88 -14.38
N ILE A 85 0.23 0.33 -13.20
CA ILE A 85 1.07 -0.65 -12.52
C ILE A 85 0.23 -1.87 -12.27
N LEU A 86 0.77 -3.04 -12.59
CA LEU A 86 0.18 -4.33 -12.23
C LEU A 86 1.00 -4.93 -11.12
N LYS A 87 0.36 -5.29 -10.03
CA LYS A 87 1.05 -5.91 -8.91
C LYS A 87 0.26 -7.09 -8.36
N GLU A 88 0.97 -7.93 -7.61
CA GLU A 88 0.40 -9.08 -6.93
C GLU A 88 -0.74 -8.64 -6.00
N PHE A 89 -1.81 -9.42 -5.98
CA PHE A 89 -2.89 -9.21 -5.03
C PHE A 89 -2.62 -10.04 -3.78
N ILE A 90 -2.51 -9.37 -2.63
CA ILE A 90 -2.36 -10.04 -1.34
C ILE A 90 -3.74 -10.18 -0.73
N GLU A 91 -4.25 -11.41 -0.67
CA GLU A 91 -5.56 -11.68 -0.12
C GLU A 91 -5.51 -11.74 1.40
N GLY A 92 -6.39 -11.00 2.06
CA GLY A 92 -6.46 -10.97 3.51
C GLY A 92 -7.09 -9.68 4.02
N ASP A 93 -7.24 -9.60 5.34
CA ASP A 93 -7.76 -8.40 5.99
C ASP A 93 -6.66 -7.37 6.17
N THR A 94 -7.03 -6.10 6.05
CA THR A 94 -6.11 -5.02 6.41
C THR A 94 -5.97 -4.95 7.93
N ILE A 95 -4.86 -4.38 8.38
CA ILE A 95 -4.70 -4.11 9.82
C ILE A 95 -5.83 -3.21 10.31
N TYR A 96 -6.27 -2.24 9.51
CA TYR A 96 -7.43 -1.40 9.85
C TYR A 96 -8.66 -2.25 10.17
N GLN A 97 -8.98 -3.22 9.32
CA GLN A 97 -10.11 -4.12 9.51
C GLN A 97 -9.94 -4.96 10.78
N LEU A 98 -8.74 -5.46 11.01
CA LEU A 98 -8.46 -6.27 12.20
C LEU A 98 -8.59 -5.48 13.51
N VAL A 99 -8.15 -4.21 13.51
CA VAL A 99 -8.35 -3.33 14.66
C VAL A 99 -9.84 -3.09 14.89
N LEU A 100 -10.57 -2.79 13.80
CA LEU A 100 -12.01 -2.50 13.87
C LEU A 100 -12.80 -3.68 14.43
N GLU A 101 -12.43 -4.90 14.06
CA GLU A 101 -13.11 -6.13 14.47
C GLU A 101 -12.53 -6.79 15.74
N ASP A 102 -11.60 -6.13 16.41
CA ASP A 102 -10.92 -6.65 17.62
C ASP A 102 -10.21 -7.99 17.36
N LYS A 103 -9.59 -8.11 16.20
CA LYS A 103 -8.88 -9.33 15.79
C LYS A 103 -7.35 -9.15 15.70
N MET A 104 -6.82 -8.08 16.27
CA MET A 104 -5.38 -7.84 16.26
C MET A 104 -4.66 -8.88 17.10
N LYS A 105 -3.46 -9.25 16.66
CA LYS A 105 -2.55 -10.13 17.39
C LYS A 105 -1.26 -9.40 17.70
N THR A 106 -0.66 -9.69 18.83
CA THR A 106 0.63 -9.13 19.23
C THR A 106 1.70 -9.39 18.17
N ASP A 107 1.66 -10.55 17.54
CA ASP A 107 2.62 -10.92 16.50
C ASP A 107 2.65 -9.93 15.33
N TYR A 108 1.49 -9.35 14.97
CA TYR A 108 1.44 -8.38 13.85
C TYR A 108 2.20 -7.10 14.22
N ILE A 109 2.09 -6.67 15.47
CA ILE A 109 2.84 -5.50 15.96
C ILE A 109 4.34 -5.82 15.95
N GLU A 110 4.71 -7.02 16.38
CA GLU A 110 6.11 -7.44 16.39
C GLU A 110 6.70 -7.49 14.97
N GLN A 111 5.92 -7.96 14.00
CA GLN A 111 6.34 -7.94 12.60
C GLN A 111 6.55 -6.50 12.11
N LEU A 112 5.66 -5.59 12.50
CA LEU A 112 5.84 -4.19 12.13
C LEU A 112 7.09 -3.61 12.77
N HIS A 113 7.37 -3.90 14.03
CA HIS A 113 8.60 -3.42 14.67
C HIS A 113 9.84 -3.92 13.96
N ARG A 114 9.83 -5.14 13.43
CA ARG A 114 10.94 -5.64 12.62
C ARG A 114 11.09 -4.86 11.32
N MET A 115 9.97 -4.50 10.67
CA MET A 115 10.00 -3.63 9.50
C MET A 115 10.59 -2.26 9.85
N CYS A 116 10.15 -1.68 10.98
CA CYS A 116 10.64 -0.39 11.43
C CYS A 116 12.15 -0.41 11.67
N ALA A 117 12.68 -1.49 12.25
CA ALA A 117 14.12 -1.61 12.47
C ALA A 117 14.90 -1.52 11.15
N LEU A 118 14.41 -2.21 10.12
CA LEU A 118 15.02 -2.16 8.79
C LEU A 118 14.90 -0.77 8.17
N LEU A 119 13.72 -0.16 8.26
CA LEU A 119 13.45 1.15 7.67
C LEU A 119 14.28 2.25 8.33
N TYR A 120 14.32 2.27 9.66
CA TYR A 120 15.05 3.31 10.40
C TYR A 120 16.56 3.21 10.17
N ALA A 121 17.08 1.98 10.07
CA ALA A 121 18.49 1.77 9.72
C ALA A 121 18.82 2.33 8.34
N ALA A 122 17.84 2.39 7.44
CA ALA A 122 17.97 2.95 6.09
C ALA A 122 17.51 4.42 6.02
N ASN A 123 17.31 5.07 7.16
CA ASN A 123 16.84 6.45 7.25
C ASN A 123 15.53 6.69 6.48
N THR A 124 14.58 5.77 6.61
CA THR A 124 13.36 5.75 5.80
C THR A 124 12.12 5.58 6.68
N ASN A 125 11.04 6.22 6.27
CA ASN A 125 9.69 5.98 6.78
C ASN A 125 8.79 5.48 5.67
N ILE A 126 7.76 4.71 6.04
CA ILE A 126 6.65 4.38 5.15
C ILE A 126 5.38 5.01 5.73
N ASP A 127 4.27 4.86 5.03
CA ASP A 127 2.98 5.33 5.54
C ASP A 127 2.41 4.24 6.46
N TYR A 128 2.52 4.46 7.76
CA TYR A 128 2.13 3.48 8.78
C TYR A 128 0.62 3.38 9.00
N PHE A 129 -0.18 4.08 8.23
CA PHE A 129 -1.63 4.00 8.39
C PHE A 129 -2.11 2.56 8.13
N PRO A 130 -2.98 2.00 8.99
CA PRO A 130 -3.28 0.55 8.95
C PRO A 130 -3.99 0.04 7.70
N THR A 131 -4.57 0.91 6.87
CA THR A 131 -5.14 0.48 5.58
C THR A 131 -4.07 0.05 4.58
N ASN A 132 -2.80 0.41 4.84
CA ASN A 132 -1.68 0.10 3.94
C ASN A 132 -1.03 -1.25 4.24
N PHE A 133 -1.57 -2.03 5.17
CA PHE A 133 -1.01 -3.33 5.57
C PHE A 133 -2.09 -4.39 5.50
N VAL A 134 -1.76 -5.52 4.88
CA VAL A 134 -2.65 -6.67 4.74
C VAL A 134 -1.99 -7.87 5.40
N VAL A 135 -2.79 -8.67 6.12
CA VAL A 135 -2.32 -9.92 6.73
C VAL A 135 -2.72 -11.08 5.83
N HIS A 136 -1.74 -11.85 5.41
CA HIS A 136 -1.93 -13.05 4.61
C HIS A 136 -1.09 -14.18 5.23
N ASN A 137 -1.74 -15.30 5.56
CA ASN A 137 -1.07 -16.43 6.22
C ASN A 137 -0.25 -16.01 7.45
N GLU A 138 -0.85 -15.17 8.31
CA GLU A 138 -0.24 -14.71 9.56
C GLU A 138 0.97 -13.77 9.34
N GLU A 139 1.20 -13.28 8.11
CA GLU A 139 2.28 -12.36 7.79
C GLU A 139 1.74 -11.03 7.30
N ILE A 140 2.34 -9.93 7.73
CA ILE A 140 1.93 -8.60 7.27
C ILE A 140 2.70 -8.20 6.02
N TYR A 141 1.97 -7.58 5.07
CA TYR A 141 2.50 -7.06 3.82
C TYR A 141 2.19 -5.57 3.72
N TYR A 142 3.19 -4.78 3.39
CA TYR A 142 2.99 -3.36 3.09
C TYR A 142 2.55 -3.27 1.62
N VAL A 143 1.30 -2.87 1.38
CA VAL A 143 0.71 -2.93 0.04
C VAL A 143 0.80 -1.64 -0.75
N ASP A 144 1.26 -0.57 -0.12
CA ASP A 144 1.54 0.69 -0.79
C ASP A 144 3.06 0.80 -1.02
N PHE A 145 3.48 1.34 -2.15
CA PHE A 145 4.90 1.43 -2.48
C PHE A 145 5.51 2.79 -2.13
N GLU A 146 4.85 3.57 -1.30
CA GLU A 146 5.33 4.90 -0.91
C GLU A 146 6.32 4.83 0.24
N CYS A 147 7.44 5.58 0.13
CA CYS A 147 8.33 5.80 1.24
C CYS A 147 8.91 7.21 1.19
N ASN A 148 9.41 7.67 2.32
CA ASN A 148 9.98 8.99 2.49
C ASN A 148 11.20 8.91 3.38
N ASP A 149 12.01 9.98 3.41
CA ASP A 149 13.11 10.08 4.34
C ASP A 149 12.58 10.06 5.78
N TYR A 150 13.37 9.48 6.68
CA TYR A 150 12.98 9.37 8.07
C TYR A 150 12.78 10.75 8.71
N MET A 151 11.64 10.90 9.39
CA MET A 151 11.33 12.03 10.25
C MET A 151 10.71 11.49 11.53
N GLU A 152 11.27 11.84 12.66
CA GLU A 152 10.83 11.31 13.95
C GLU A 152 9.34 11.55 14.20
N GLU A 153 8.82 12.71 13.82
CA GLU A 153 7.40 13.04 14.03
C GLU A 153 6.43 12.12 13.29
N TRP A 154 6.88 11.48 12.21
CA TRP A 154 6.06 10.62 11.37
C TRP A 154 6.43 9.14 11.48
N ASN A 155 7.25 8.79 12.45
CA ASN A 155 7.60 7.40 12.65
C ASN A 155 6.44 6.63 13.30
N PHE A 156 6.58 5.31 13.41
CA PHE A 156 5.52 4.48 13.95
C PHE A 156 5.22 4.84 15.42
N GLU A 157 6.25 5.01 16.23
CA GLU A 157 6.11 5.22 17.68
C GLU A 157 5.44 6.54 18.02
N ASN A 158 5.66 7.59 17.20
CA ASN A 158 5.08 8.92 17.43
C ASN A 158 3.77 9.14 16.68
N TRP A 159 3.60 8.54 15.52
CA TRP A 159 2.43 8.77 14.69
C TRP A 159 1.62 7.51 14.42
N GLY A 160 2.24 6.49 13.85
CA GLY A 160 1.52 5.32 13.33
C GLY A 160 0.79 4.52 14.40
N VAL A 161 1.42 4.36 15.56
CA VAL A 161 0.89 3.55 16.66
C VAL A 161 -0.52 3.95 17.08
N LYS A 162 -0.87 5.24 16.93
CA LYS A 162 -2.19 5.78 17.28
C LYS A 162 -3.32 5.10 16.53
N TYR A 163 -3.02 4.50 15.38
CA TYR A 163 -4.03 3.92 14.51
C TYR A 163 -4.01 2.39 14.48
N TRP A 164 -3.12 1.76 15.26
CA TRP A 164 -3.00 0.31 15.30
C TRP A 164 -3.73 -0.33 16.49
N SER A 165 -4.55 0.45 17.17
CA SER A 165 -5.46 -0.01 18.22
C SER A 165 -6.64 0.97 18.29
N LYS A 166 -7.66 0.66 19.06
CA LYS A 166 -8.84 1.51 19.22
C LYS A 166 -8.57 2.71 20.15
N THR A 167 -7.66 3.57 19.73
CA THR A 167 -7.38 4.84 20.38
C THR A 167 -8.45 5.87 20.00
N PRO A 168 -8.53 7.03 20.71
CA PRO A 168 -9.43 8.11 20.29
C PRO A 168 -9.18 8.55 18.84
N GLU A 169 -7.93 8.60 18.39
CA GLU A 169 -7.57 8.98 17.03
C GLU A 169 -8.13 7.98 16.02
N PHE A 170 -7.99 6.68 16.27
CA PHE A 170 -8.54 5.64 15.42
C PHE A 170 -10.07 5.74 15.35
N LEU A 171 -10.72 5.87 16.50
CA LEU A 171 -12.19 5.93 16.56
C LEU A 171 -12.73 7.18 15.87
N GLN A 172 -12.00 8.27 15.92
CA GLN A 172 -12.37 9.49 15.21
C GLN A 172 -12.31 9.29 13.69
N TYR A 173 -11.33 8.55 13.22
CA TYR A 173 -11.20 8.24 11.79
C TYR A 173 -12.37 7.38 11.29
N VAL A 174 -12.85 6.44 12.11
CA VAL A 174 -13.93 5.51 11.74
C VAL A 174 -15.28 6.23 11.53
N LYS A 175 -15.51 7.38 12.12
CA LYS A 175 -16.78 8.13 12.02
C LYS A 175 -17.05 8.67 10.62
#